data_2b509bbd24031f5f84da6df668cb6927
#
_entry.id   2b509bbd24031f5f84da6df668cb6927
#
_cell.length_a   1.000
_cell.length_b   1.000
_cell.length_c   1.000
_cell.angle_alpha   90.00
_cell.angle_beta   90.00
_cell.angle_gamma   90.00
#
_symmetry.space_group_name_H-M   'P 1'
#
loop_
_entity.id
_entity.type
_entity.pdbx_description
1 polymer ?
#
loop_
_entity_poly.entity_id
_entity_poly.type
_entity_poly.pdbx_seq_one_letter_code
_entity_poly.pdbx_strand_id
1 'polypeptide(L)'
;MSFAGGDGRSTNFTVDGANFNNNFGLSDNLPGGGNPISMDAIEEVQVVIAPFDVRQTNFIGGGINAITKSGTNTFKGSAYTYFQNQNMRGNSIDGEDLGARAKESKTIYGATFGGPIIKNKLFFFANVEVEKQPQQVIKWRARTEGEQPDENNYISRTTLSDMQKVSDFLRDKYGYDTGSATNFPADEKNLKLLGRIDWNITNGHKLSVRYNYTKNTAWNAPNANSMDGGSGSRLYNTSRVGYQSMSFANSMYSQDNKVSSVSADLNSRFSDKISNQLLFTYTDIEDMRGTNSSPFPFIDILAGKDAEGNQIMEPYMSAGYELFTYNNGVKNKITSVIDNFTYFAGDHKITAGISFEHQLASNAYMRNGTGYYRYSSLDDFLNGAAPETFAWTYGYNGVSDPKAQVTFNQIGFYAQDEWNIRPNVKLTYGIRFDDLIFDNSDLQRNDAIYDLDFGGKHIDTGKWPKSRMQISPRVGFVWDVFKDNSLKVRGGTGIFTGRLPLVFFTNMPTNSNMVQLSLIHISEPTRRVVIS
;
A
#
# COMPACT_ATOMS: atom_id res chain seq x y z
N MET A 1 9.80 -6.39 4.24
CA MET A 1 10.88 -6.88 5.14
C MET A 1 10.34 -7.95 6.07
N SER A 2 11.10 -9.03 6.31
CA SER A 2 10.71 -10.14 7.20
C SER A 2 11.73 -10.25 8.34
N PHE A 3 11.24 -10.52 9.57
CA PHE A 3 12.06 -10.77 10.74
C PHE A 3 11.72 -12.13 11.33
N ALA A 4 12.75 -12.88 11.77
CA ALA A 4 12.62 -14.20 12.41
C ALA A 4 11.73 -15.20 11.60
N GLY A 5 11.74 -15.13 10.27
CA GLY A 5 10.92 -15.99 9.40
C GLY A 5 9.43 -15.60 9.34
N GLY A 6 9.03 -14.48 9.94
CA GLY A 6 7.67 -13.97 9.91
C GLY A 6 7.28 -13.32 8.57
N ASP A 7 5.99 -13.09 8.37
CA ASP A 7 5.45 -12.36 7.21
C ASP A 7 5.85 -10.87 7.30
N GLY A 8 6.38 -10.30 6.20
CA GLY A 8 6.76 -8.89 6.12
C GLY A 8 5.63 -7.91 6.42
N ARG A 9 4.37 -8.30 6.15
CA ARG A 9 3.16 -7.51 6.49
C ARG A 9 2.94 -7.34 7.99
N SER A 10 3.52 -8.23 8.81
CA SER A 10 3.46 -8.19 10.27
C SER A 10 4.54 -7.32 10.91
N THR A 11 5.48 -6.79 10.12
CA THR A 11 6.54 -5.89 10.59
C THR A 11 5.99 -4.48 10.83
N ASN A 12 6.43 -3.83 11.92
CA ASN A 12 6.08 -2.44 12.18
C ASN A 12 7.15 -1.50 11.60
N PHE A 13 6.72 -0.49 10.86
CA PHE A 13 7.57 0.59 10.39
C PHE A 13 7.02 1.93 10.86
N THR A 14 7.85 2.69 11.57
CA THR A 14 7.51 4.01 12.07
C THR A 14 8.56 5.04 11.68
N VAL A 15 8.16 6.30 11.58
CA VAL A 15 9.07 7.44 11.41
C VAL A 15 8.80 8.41 12.56
N ASP A 16 9.78 8.62 13.43
CA ASP A 16 9.63 9.36 14.70
C ASP A 16 8.36 8.95 15.46
N GLY A 17 8.09 7.64 15.53
CA GLY A 17 6.93 7.05 16.18
C GLY A 17 5.62 7.07 15.40
N ALA A 18 5.50 7.83 14.31
CA ALA A 18 4.31 7.81 13.47
C ALA A 18 4.20 6.52 12.65
N ASN A 19 2.99 5.99 12.52
CA ASN A 19 2.71 4.74 11.80
C ASN A 19 2.82 4.95 10.28
N PHE A 20 3.73 4.20 9.63
CA PHE A 20 3.96 4.16 8.18
C PHE A 20 3.80 2.75 7.62
N ASN A 21 2.81 2.04 8.08
CA ASN A 21 2.55 0.66 7.67
C ASN A 21 1.48 0.57 6.59
N ASN A 22 1.57 -0.48 5.77
CA ASN A 22 0.44 -0.91 4.93
C ASN A 22 -0.57 -1.69 5.80
N ASN A 23 -1.47 -0.96 6.46
CA ASN A 23 -2.43 -1.56 7.39
C ASN A 23 -3.52 -2.38 6.68
N PHE A 24 -3.71 -2.21 5.35
CA PHE A 24 -4.61 -3.07 4.59
C PHE A 24 -4.10 -4.50 4.46
N GLY A 25 -2.77 -4.71 4.51
CA GLY A 25 -2.17 -6.03 4.44
C GLY A 25 -2.25 -6.68 3.05
N LEU A 26 -2.41 -5.88 1.99
CA LEU A 26 -2.46 -6.35 0.60
C LEU A 26 -1.06 -6.73 0.08
N SER A 27 -0.03 -6.06 0.58
CA SER A 27 1.37 -6.35 0.27
C SER A 27 2.26 -6.03 1.48
N ASP A 28 3.52 -6.44 1.43
CA ASP A 28 4.56 -6.09 2.41
C ASP A 28 5.31 -4.79 2.06
N ASN A 29 4.93 -4.13 0.96
CA ASN A 29 5.48 -2.83 0.60
C ASN A 29 5.01 -1.74 1.57
N LEU A 30 5.95 -0.86 1.91
CA LEU A 30 5.62 0.35 2.66
C LEU A 30 4.81 1.31 1.79
N PRO A 31 3.97 2.18 2.39
CA PRO A 31 3.29 3.24 1.67
C PRO A 31 4.24 4.15 0.90
N GLY A 32 3.71 4.96 -0.01
CA GLY A 32 4.51 5.89 -0.81
C GLY A 32 5.42 5.20 -1.84
N GLY A 33 4.96 4.07 -2.42
CA GLY A 33 5.72 3.31 -3.41
C GLY A 33 6.87 2.50 -2.80
N GLY A 34 6.77 2.12 -1.52
CA GLY A 34 7.77 1.31 -0.81
C GLY A 34 8.93 2.11 -0.18
N ASN A 35 8.99 3.41 -0.40
CA ASN A 35 10.04 4.27 0.15
C ASN A 35 9.46 5.62 0.65
N PRO A 36 8.86 5.64 1.85
CA PRO A 36 8.12 6.80 2.35
C PRO A 36 8.98 7.95 2.89
N ILE A 37 10.29 7.81 2.95
CA ILE A 37 11.21 8.84 3.47
C ILE A 37 12.54 8.82 2.72
N SER A 38 13.17 10.00 2.53
CA SER A 38 14.53 10.10 1.98
C SER A 38 15.54 9.52 2.95
N MET A 39 16.51 8.74 2.46
CA MET A 39 17.63 8.22 3.25
C MET A 39 18.49 9.36 3.84
N ASP A 40 18.63 10.46 3.11
CA ASP A 40 19.40 11.62 3.55
C ASP A 40 18.71 12.43 4.66
N ALA A 41 17.43 12.18 4.91
CA ALA A 41 16.67 12.75 6.02
C ALA A 41 16.77 11.93 7.32
N ILE A 42 17.34 10.71 7.26
CA ILE A 42 17.42 9.80 8.41
C ILE A 42 18.73 10.04 9.17
N GLU A 43 18.64 10.17 10.48
CA GLU A 43 19.78 10.21 11.40
C GLU A 43 20.13 8.81 11.90
N GLU A 44 19.13 8.03 12.29
CA GLU A 44 19.28 6.71 12.90
C GLU A 44 18.13 5.78 12.50
N VAL A 45 18.44 4.51 12.35
CA VAL A 45 17.44 3.44 12.18
C VAL A 45 17.52 2.49 13.36
N GLN A 46 16.47 2.42 14.14
CA GLN A 46 16.33 1.49 15.24
C GLN A 46 15.59 0.24 14.78
N VAL A 47 16.21 -0.92 14.94
CA VAL A 47 15.61 -2.21 14.63
C VAL A 47 15.41 -2.99 15.91
N VAL A 48 14.19 -3.45 16.14
CA VAL A 48 13.80 -4.20 17.32
C VAL A 48 13.21 -5.55 16.90
N ILE A 49 13.73 -6.65 17.42
CA ILE A 49 13.25 -8.01 17.16
C ILE A 49 12.72 -8.57 18.47
N ALA A 50 11.47 -9.05 18.47
CA ALA A 50 10.79 -9.61 19.65
C ALA A 50 10.96 -8.72 20.91
N PRO A 51 10.48 -7.46 20.89
CA PRO A 51 10.71 -6.53 22.00
C PRO A 51 9.91 -6.93 23.23
N PHE A 52 10.59 -7.05 24.36
CA PHE A 52 9.95 -7.27 25.66
C PHE A 52 9.43 -5.97 26.29
N ASP A 53 9.73 -4.82 25.71
CA ASP A 53 9.19 -3.52 26.10
C ASP A 53 7.68 -3.43 25.77
N VAL A 54 6.86 -3.24 26.81
CA VAL A 54 5.39 -3.21 26.68
C VAL A 54 4.85 -1.95 25.95
N ARG A 55 5.69 -0.93 25.75
CA ARG A 55 5.35 0.23 24.91
C ARG A 55 5.19 -0.14 23.44
N GLN A 56 5.87 -1.22 23.00
CA GLN A 56 5.83 -1.72 21.63
C GLN A 56 4.59 -2.60 21.42
N THR A 57 3.81 -2.31 20.38
CA THR A 57 2.58 -3.04 20.03
C THR A 57 2.36 -3.07 18.52
N ASN A 58 1.30 -3.75 18.09
CA ASN A 58 0.83 -3.82 16.70
C ASN A 58 1.78 -4.50 15.71
N PHE A 59 2.66 -5.38 16.18
CA PHE A 59 3.49 -6.21 15.30
C PHE A 59 3.88 -7.56 15.93
N ILE A 60 4.20 -8.51 15.07
CA ILE A 60 4.73 -9.84 15.43
C ILE A 60 6.05 -10.00 14.69
N GLY A 61 7.14 -10.24 15.43
CA GLY A 61 8.47 -10.42 14.85
C GLY A 61 9.37 -9.22 15.05
N GLY A 62 9.25 -8.16 14.25
CA GLY A 62 10.15 -7.02 14.33
C GLY A 62 9.53 -5.67 14.06
N GLY A 63 10.19 -4.63 14.54
CA GLY A 63 9.86 -3.24 14.30
C GLY A 63 11.07 -2.43 13.84
N ILE A 64 10.82 -1.46 12.97
CA ILE A 64 11.80 -0.49 12.52
C ILE A 64 11.27 0.90 12.84
N ASN A 65 12.08 1.72 13.49
CA ASN A 65 11.80 3.13 13.67
C ASN A 65 12.91 3.96 13.03
N ALA A 66 12.57 4.76 12.03
CA ALA A 66 13.49 5.73 11.45
C ALA A 66 13.38 7.05 12.23
N ILE A 67 14.51 7.52 12.75
CA ILE A 67 14.62 8.80 13.43
C ILE A 67 15.16 9.83 12.45
N THR A 68 14.46 10.96 12.30
CA THR A 68 14.83 11.99 11.35
C THR A 68 15.90 12.91 11.90
N LYS A 69 16.73 13.46 10.99
CA LYS A 69 17.75 14.48 11.32
C LYS A 69 17.11 15.72 11.92
N SER A 70 17.83 16.38 12.81
CA SER A 70 17.47 17.64 13.44
C SER A 70 18.47 18.75 13.08
N GLY A 71 18.05 20.01 13.28
CA GLY A 71 18.96 21.15 13.20
C GLY A 71 19.92 21.20 14.39
N THR A 72 21.05 21.89 14.21
CA THR A 72 22.08 22.11 15.23
C THR A 72 22.38 23.61 15.37
N ASN A 73 23.27 23.96 16.28
CA ASN A 73 23.74 25.36 16.42
C ASN A 73 24.54 25.88 15.22
N THR A 74 24.88 25.02 14.28
CA THR A 74 25.59 25.34 13.05
C THR A 74 24.69 25.04 11.85
N PHE A 75 24.60 25.96 10.90
CA PHE A 75 23.95 25.70 9.63
C PHE A 75 24.72 24.63 8.87
N LYS A 76 23.98 23.60 8.42
CA LYS A 76 24.49 22.51 7.59
C LYS A 76 23.54 22.30 6.44
N GLY A 77 24.07 22.03 5.28
CA GLY A 77 23.29 21.69 4.10
C GLY A 77 24.03 20.73 3.20
N SER A 78 23.29 19.99 2.41
CA SER A 78 23.82 19.13 1.36
C SER A 78 22.96 19.25 0.12
N ALA A 79 23.57 19.09 -1.04
CA ALA A 79 22.88 18.84 -2.29
C ALA A 79 23.49 17.57 -2.90
N TYR A 80 22.67 16.68 -3.40
CA TYR A 80 23.12 15.38 -3.90
C TYR A 80 22.35 14.98 -5.14
N THR A 81 23.00 14.14 -5.95
CA THR A 81 22.35 13.43 -7.04
C THR A 81 22.85 11.98 -7.04
N TYR A 82 21.91 11.05 -7.26
CA TYR A 82 22.23 9.65 -7.50
C TYR A 82 21.74 9.30 -8.90
N PHE A 83 22.57 8.64 -9.65
CA PHE A 83 22.26 8.18 -11.00
C PHE A 83 22.60 6.69 -11.13
N GLN A 84 21.69 5.94 -11.71
CA GLN A 84 21.87 4.53 -12.04
C GLN A 84 21.25 4.24 -13.41
N ASN A 85 21.89 3.39 -14.20
CA ASN A 85 21.32 2.85 -15.43
C ASN A 85 21.62 1.35 -15.57
N GLN A 86 21.08 0.71 -16.60
CA GLN A 86 21.28 -0.72 -16.86
C GLN A 86 22.75 -1.14 -16.96
N ASN A 87 23.64 -0.27 -17.44
CA ASN A 87 25.07 -0.57 -17.62
C ASN A 87 25.84 -0.62 -16.28
N MET A 88 25.26 -0.07 -15.20
CA MET A 88 25.83 -0.11 -13.85
C MET A 88 25.42 -1.37 -13.08
N ARG A 89 24.66 -2.25 -13.69
CA ARG A 89 24.19 -3.52 -13.10
C ARG A 89 24.85 -4.68 -13.83
N GLY A 90 25.35 -5.66 -13.08
CA GLY A 90 25.94 -6.87 -13.65
C GLY A 90 24.93 -7.68 -14.46
N ASN A 91 25.38 -8.35 -15.50
CA ASN A 91 24.56 -9.22 -16.35
C ASN A 91 24.74 -10.71 -16.04
N SER A 92 25.51 -11.07 -15.00
CA SER A 92 25.73 -12.47 -14.62
C SER A 92 25.45 -12.70 -13.14
N ILE A 93 25.01 -13.91 -12.81
CA ILE A 93 24.85 -14.43 -11.43
C ILE A 93 25.49 -15.80 -11.41
N ASP A 94 26.42 -16.04 -10.48
CA ASP A 94 27.14 -17.31 -10.31
C ASP A 94 27.79 -17.85 -11.62
N GLY A 95 28.25 -16.93 -12.50
CA GLY A 95 28.86 -17.25 -13.77
C GLY A 95 27.88 -17.44 -14.93
N GLU A 96 26.59 -17.49 -14.69
CA GLU A 96 25.54 -17.56 -15.72
C GLU A 96 25.25 -16.18 -16.29
N ASP A 97 25.30 -16.05 -17.63
CA ASP A 97 24.97 -14.82 -18.34
C ASP A 97 23.43 -14.67 -18.44
N LEU A 98 22.90 -13.57 -17.90
CA LEU A 98 21.48 -13.25 -17.94
C LEU A 98 21.05 -12.49 -19.21
N GLY A 99 21.97 -12.30 -20.15
CA GLY A 99 21.74 -11.54 -21.38
C GLY A 99 21.68 -10.02 -21.18
N ALA A 100 21.34 -9.30 -22.24
CA ALA A 100 21.26 -7.85 -22.22
C ALA A 100 20.08 -7.37 -21.38
N ARG A 101 20.33 -6.42 -20.47
CA ARG A 101 19.27 -5.78 -19.68
C ARG A 101 18.49 -4.78 -20.51
N ALA A 102 17.18 -4.69 -20.23
CA ALA A 102 16.35 -3.64 -20.78
C ALA A 102 16.88 -2.25 -20.35
N LYS A 103 16.74 -1.27 -21.24
CA LYS A 103 17.12 0.11 -20.96
C LYS A 103 16.32 0.65 -19.79
N GLU A 104 17.02 1.03 -18.74
CA GLU A 104 16.46 1.64 -17.53
C GLU A 104 17.36 2.79 -17.05
N SER A 105 16.77 3.78 -16.41
CA SER A 105 17.52 4.81 -15.70
C SER A 105 16.76 5.25 -14.46
N LYS A 106 17.52 5.54 -13.41
CA LYS A 106 17.01 6.13 -12.18
C LYS A 106 17.86 7.35 -11.84
N THR A 107 17.23 8.48 -11.62
CA THR A 107 17.90 9.69 -11.17
C THR A 107 17.20 10.26 -9.96
N ILE A 108 17.97 10.54 -8.92
CA ILE A 108 17.49 11.18 -7.70
C ILE A 108 18.23 12.52 -7.57
N TYR A 109 17.48 13.56 -7.29
CA TYR A 109 17.99 14.87 -6.90
C TYR A 109 17.47 15.20 -5.51
N GLY A 110 18.34 15.62 -4.62
CA GLY A 110 17.92 15.99 -3.28
C GLY A 110 18.77 17.09 -2.66
N ALA A 111 18.19 17.70 -1.64
CA ALA A 111 18.87 18.69 -0.82
C ALA A 111 18.39 18.58 0.62
N THR A 112 19.31 18.86 1.56
CA THR A 112 18.99 19.04 2.97
C THR A 112 19.50 20.38 3.44
N PHE A 113 18.80 20.99 4.40
CA PHE A 113 19.26 22.21 5.05
C PHE A 113 18.72 22.26 6.48
N GLY A 114 19.58 22.58 7.44
CA GLY A 114 19.22 22.70 8.83
C GLY A 114 20.14 23.61 9.61
N GLY A 115 19.65 24.09 10.75
CA GLY A 115 20.41 25.00 11.59
C GLY A 115 19.57 25.63 12.70
N PRO A 116 20.13 26.64 13.42
CA PRO A 116 19.41 27.31 14.47
C PRO A 116 18.51 28.42 13.92
N ILE A 117 17.23 28.44 14.33
CA ILE A 117 16.42 29.66 14.28
C ILE A 117 16.80 30.56 15.45
N ILE A 118 16.95 29.96 16.65
CA ILE A 118 17.46 30.58 17.85
C ILE A 118 18.53 29.65 18.43
N LYS A 119 19.78 30.11 18.52
CA LYS A 119 20.90 29.29 19.05
C LYS A 119 20.54 28.70 20.42
N ASN A 120 20.89 27.43 20.61
CA ASN A 120 20.64 26.60 21.81
C ASN A 120 19.16 26.37 22.13
N LYS A 121 18.21 26.96 21.39
CA LYS A 121 16.80 26.95 21.78
C LYS A 121 15.86 26.42 20.69
N LEU A 122 15.98 26.89 19.45
CA LEU A 122 15.06 26.56 18.39
C LEU A 122 15.82 26.22 17.11
N PHE A 123 15.57 25.03 16.58
CA PHE A 123 16.26 24.49 15.42
C PHE A 123 15.27 24.05 14.36
N PHE A 124 15.71 24.02 13.10
CA PHE A 124 14.95 23.46 12.00
C PHE A 124 15.81 22.51 11.17
N PHE A 125 15.17 21.60 10.49
CA PHE A 125 15.74 20.75 9.45
C PHE A 125 14.71 20.58 8.34
N ALA A 126 15.15 20.63 7.08
CA ALA A 126 14.32 20.41 5.90
C ALA A 126 15.04 19.49 4.90
N ASN A 127 14.28 18.66 4.21
CA ASN A 127 14.74 17.81 3.11
C ASN A 127 13.75 17.88 1.97
N VAL A 128 14.26 17.92 0.74
CA VAL A 128 13.50 17.68 -0.50
C VAL A 128 14.23 16.65 -1.34
N GLU A 129 13.50 15.70 -1.89
CA GLU A 129 14.03 14.70 -2.80
C GLU A 129 13.04 14.45 -3.93
N VAL A 130 13.54 14.46 -5.16
CA VAL A 130 12.78 14.13 -6.37
C VAL A 130 13.48 12.95 -7.05
N GLU A 131 12.74 11.88 -7.27
CA GLU A 131 13.20 10.71 -8.00
C GLU A 131 12.45 10.63 -9.34
N LYS A 132 13.19 10.31 -10.39
CA LYS A 132 12.66 10.01 -11.73
C LYS A 132 13.21 8.67 -12.17
N GLN A 133 12.31 7.75 -12.50
CA GLN A 133 12.65 6.42 -12.97
C GLN A 133 11.75 6.05 -14.14
N PRO A 134 12.05 6.51 -15.37
CA PRO A 134 11.28 6.07 -16.54
C PRO A 134 11.44 4.55 -16.71
N GLN A 135 10.31 3.85 -16.73
CA GLN A 135 10.24 2.41 -16.93
C GLN A 135 9.46 2.10 -18.19
N GLN A 136 10.04 1.29 -19.06
CA GLN A 136 9.30 0.73 -20.20
C GLN A 136 8.36 -0.37 -19.69
N VAL A 137 7.14 0.01 -19.30
CA VAL A 137 6.12 -0.92 -18.79
C VAL A 137 5.68 -1.91 -19.87
N ILE A 138 5.49 -1.41 -21.10
CA ILE A 138 5.10 -2.21 -22.26
C ILE A 138 6.28 -2.33 -23.20
N LYS A 139 6.80 -3.55 -23.37
CA LYS A 139 7.89 -3.87 -24.31
C LYS A 139 7.35 -4.35 -25.66
N TRP A 140 6.15 -4.93 -25.66
CA TRP A 140 5.50 -5.44 -26.84
C TRP A 140 5.01 -4.30 -27.75
N ARG A 141 5.06 -4.55 -29.04
CA ARG A 141 4.46 -3.67 -30.07
C ARG A 141 3.60 -4.45 -31.04
N ALA A 142 2.62 -3.79 -31.60
CA ALA A 142 1.86 -4.32 -32.73
C ALA A 142 2.77 -4.48 -33.96
N ARG A 143 2.55 -5.50 -34.75
CA ARG A 143 3.29 -5.72 -36.01
C ARG A 143 2.82 -4.75 -37.09
N THR A 144 3.75 -4.33 -37.92
CA THR A 144 3.48 -3.58 -39.14
C THR A 144 3.23 -4.53 -40.32
N GLU A 145 2.82 -3.97 -41.44
CA GLU A 145 2.57 -4.75 -42.67
C GLU A 145 3.86 -5.50 -43.12
N GLY A 146 3.73 -6.78 -43.46
CA GLY A 146 4.82 -7.65 -43.87
C GLY A 146 5.64 -8.26 -42.73
N GLU A 147 5.50 -7.79 -41.50
CA GLU A 147 6.17 -8.40 -40.35
C GLU A 147 5.46 -9.70 -39.90
N GLN A 148 6.24 -10.61 -39.35
CA GLN A 148 5.72 -11.80 -38.64
C GLN A 148 5.73 -11.56 -37.12
N PRO A 149 4.82 -12.16 -36.36
CA PRO A 149 4.88 -12.15 -34.90
C PRO A 149 6.17 -12.80 -34.41
N ASP A 150 6.81 -12.21 -33.38
CA ASP A 150 8.08 -12.68 -32.87
C ASP A 150 8.20 -12.42 -31.36
N GLU A 151 8.26 -13.50 -30.56
CA GLU A 151 8.38 -13.40 -29.11
C GLU A 151 9.74 -12.82 -28.66
N ASN A 152 10.81 -13.13 -29.38
CA ASN A 152 12.16 -12.69 -29.02
C ASN A 152 12.34 -11.18 -29.23
N ASN A 153 11.64 -10.63 -30.23
CA ASN A 153 11.66 -9.20 -30.56
C ASN A 153 10.42 -8.43 -30.05
N TYR A 154 9.61 -9.06 -29.20
CA TYR A 154 8.38 -8.46 -28.62
C TYR A 154 7.41 -7.93 -29.69
N ILE A 155 7.22 -8.68 -30.78
CA ILE A 155 6.29 -8.36 -31.85
C ILE A 155 5.03 -9.20 -31.67
N SER A 156 3.90 -8.52 -31.40
CA SER A 156 2.60 -9.15 -31.21
C SER A 156 2.02 -9.63 -32.57
N ARG A 157 1.12 -10.63 -32.51
CA ARG A 157 0.28 -11.00 -33.66
C ARG A 157 -0.73 -9.91 -34.05
N THR A 158 -1.07 -9.01 -33.10
CA THR A 158 -1.96 -7.88 -33.35
C THR A 158 -1.32 -6.92 -34.35
N THR A 159 -2.08 -6.51 -35.39
CA THR A 159 -1.56 -5.57 -36.40
C THR A 159 -1.80 -4.13 -35.98
N LEU A 160 -0.86 -3.25 -36.32
CA LEU A 160 -1.01 -1.81 -36.13
C LEU A 160 -2.19 -1.24 -36.94
N SER A 161 -2.43 -1.80 -38.14
CA SER A 161 -3.57 -1.43 -38.99
C SER A 161 -4.91 -1.72 -38.32
N ASP A 162 -5.06 -2.89 -37.65
CA ASP A 162 -6.30 -3.23 -36.96
C ASP A 162 -6.48 -2.39 -35.69
N MET A 163 -5.40 -2.08 -34.97
CA MET A 163 -5.44 -1.12 -33.86
C MET A 163 -5.91 0.24 -34.35
N GLN A 164 -5.43 0.72 -35.50
CA GLN A 164 -5.87 1.99 -36.06
C GLN A 164 -7.37 1.97 -36.42
N LYS A 165 -7.87 0.88 -37.05
CA LYS A 165 -9.32 0.73 -37.37
C LYS A 165 -10.17 0.82 -36.10
N VAL A 166 -9.76 0.14 -35.00
CA VAL A 166 -10.48 0.17 -33.72
C VAL A 166 -10.43 1.57 -33.11
N SER A 167 -9.28 2.25 -33.13
CA SER A 167 -9.14 3.60 -32.61
C SER A 167 -10.02 4.58 -33.36
N ASP A 168 -10.01 4.54 -34.72
CA ASP A 168 -10.85 5.38 -35.57
C ASP A 168 -12.33 5.10 -35.32
N PHE A 169 -12.74 3.84 -35.27
CA PHE A 169 -14.13 3.45 -35.00
C PHE A 169 -14.62 3.98 -33.63
N LEU A 170 -13.81 3.85 -32.59
CA LEU A 170 -14.18 4.33 -31.24
C LEU A 170 -14.26 5.85 -31.18
N ARG A 171 -13.34 6.55 -31.84
CA ARG A 171 -13.35 8.00 -31.94
C ARG A 171 -14.57 8.51 -32.74
N ASP A 172 -14.80 7.95 -33.93
CA ASP A 172 -15.81 8.45 -34.87
C ASP A 172 -17.23 8.14 -34.41
N LYS A 173 -17.44 6.96 -33.80
CA LYS A 173 -18.76 6.51 -33.34
C LYS A 173 -19.12 6.96 -31.94
N TYR A 174 -18.14 7.00 -31.02
CA TYR A 174 -18.37 7.24 -29.60
C TYR A 174 -17.63 8.46 -29.05
N GLY A 175 -16.79 9.14 -29.85
CA GLY A 175 -15.97 10.25 -29.37
C GLY A 175 -14.89 9.84 -28.36
N TYR A 176 -14.53 8.55 -28.32
CA TYR A 176 -13.58 8.03 -27.36
C TYR A 176 -12.16 8.01 -27.93
N ASP A 177 -11.22 8.64 -27.20
CA ASP A 177 -9.79 8.60 -27.50
C ASP A 177 -9.14 7.39 -26.81
N THR A 178 -8.64 6.44 -27.60
CA THR A 178 -7.92 5.26 -27.11
C THR A 178 -6.52 5.58 -26.59
N GLY A 179 -5.99 6.75 -26.89
CA GLY A 179 -4.58 7.05 -26.76
C GLY A 179 -3.73 6.33 -27.82
N SER A 180 -2.41 6.42 -27.67
CA SER A 180 -1.45 5.87 -28.64
C SER A 180 -1.45 4.33 -28.64
N ALA A 181 -1.28 3.74 -29.84
CA ALA A 181 -1.00 2.31 -30.02
C ALA A 181 0.49 1.95 -29.92
N THR A 182 1.39 2.96 -29.87
CA THR A 182 2.85 2.76 -29.95
C THR A 182 3.64 3.50 -28.89
N ASN A 183 3.07 4.55 -28.30
CA ASN A 183 3.73 5.36 -27.26
C ASN A 183 2.94 5.24 -25.95
N PHE A 184 3.53 4.58 -24.97
CA PHE A 184 2.90 4.26 -23.69
C PHE A 184 3.50 5.09 -22.57
N PRO A 185 2.68 5.52 -21.56
CA PRO A 185 3.20 6.14 -20.35
C PRO A 185 4.26 5.27 -19.68
N ALA A 186 5.39 5.86 -19.32
CA ALA A 186 6.54 5.15 -18.78
C ALA A 186 7.17 5.84 -17.56
N ASP A 187 6.73 7.04 -17.22
CA ASP A 187 7.34 7.84 -16.16
C ASP A 187 6.94 7.35 -14.76
N GLU A 188 7.92 6.95 -13.97
CA GLU A 188 7.78 6.84 -12.53
C GLU A 188 8.39 8.07 -11.87
N LYS A 189 7.66 8.70 -10.96
CA LYS A 189 8.06 9.93 -10.26
C LYS A 189 7.77 9.79 -8.78
N ASN A 190 8.76 10.19 -7.96
CA ASN A 190 8.60 10.23 -6.52
C ASN A 190 9.06 11.59 -5.99
N LEU A 191 8.23 12.23 -5.18
CA LEU A 191 8.54 13.46 -4.47
C LEU A 191 8.48 13.19 -2.97
N LYS A 192 9.54 13.54 -2.24
CA LYS A 192 9.61 13.46 -0.78
C LYS A 192 9.98 14.82 -0.20
N LEU A 193 9.23 15.22 0.79
CA LEU A 193 9.45 16.46 1.55
C LEU A 193 9.45 16.12 3.04
N LEU A 194 10.38 16.70 3.77
CA LEU A 194 10.42 16.61 5.22
C LEU A 194 10.77 17.98 5.81
N GLY A 195 10.02 18.38 6.83
CA GLY A 195 10.29 19.53 7.67
C GLY A 195 10.24 19.14 9.13
N ARG A 196 11.22 19.56 9.92
CA ARG A 196 11.28 19.31 11.37
C ARG A 196 11.68 20.57 12.11
N ILE A 197 11.07 20.79 13.26
CA ILE A 197 11.39 21.85 14.22
C ILE A 197 11.62 21.19 15.57
N ASP A 198 12.73 21.55 16.21
CA ASP A 198 13.10 21.12 17.55
C ASP A 198 13.22 22.34 18.47
N TRP A 199 12.42 22.37 19.52
CA TRP A 199 12.35 23.47 20.46
C TRP A 199 12.73 23.02 21.87
N ASN A 200 13.85 23.51 22.39
CA ASN A 200 14.21 23.45 23.80
C ASN A 200 13.43 24.53 24.53
N ILE A 201 12.22 24.21 25.02
CA ILE A 201 11.33 25.14 25.71
C ILE A 201 12.01 25.63 26.98
N THR A 202 12.53 24.68 27.77
CA THR A 202 13.39 24.87 28.95
C THR A 202 14.47 23.79 28.96
N ASN A 203 15.36 23.79 29.98
CA ASN A 203 16.35 22.71 30.14
C ASN A 203 15.69 21.32 30.40
N GLY A 204 14.46 21.30 30.90
CA GLY A 204 13.72 20.06 31.18
C GLY A 204 12.68 19.70 30.13
N HIS A 205 12.31 20.59 29.21
CA HIS A 205 11.21 20.38 28.28
C HIS A 205 11.66 20.61 26.85
N LYS A 206 11.48 19.59 26.00
CA LYS A 206 11.84 19.61 24.57
C LYS A 206 10.64 19.18 23.75
N LEU A 207 10.29 19.96 22.73
CA LEU A 207 9.26 19.65 21.75
C LEU A 207 9.91 19.46 20.38
N SER A 208 9.61 18.36 19.73
CA SER A 208 9.95 18.10 18.33
C SER A 208 8.67 17.99 17.51
N VAL A 209 8.57 18.75 16.43
CA VAL A 209 7.45 18.68 15.48
C VAL A 209 8.01 18.37 14.10
N ARG A 210 7.46 17.34 13.46
CA ARG A 210 7.85 16.90 12.12
C ARG A 210 6.64 16.83 11.20
N TYR A 211 6.83 17.24 9.95
CA TYR A 211 5.92 16.96 8.83
C TYR A 211 6.66 16.18 7.74
N ASN A 212 6.07 15.12 7.25
CA ASN A 212 6.57 14.33 6.12
C ASN A 212 5.50 14.21 5.04
N TYR A 213 5.91 14.39 3.79
CA TYR A 213 5.07 14.20 2.62
C TYR A 213 5.80 13.38 1.58
N THR A 214 5.13 12.35 1.06
CA THR A 214 5.64 11.54 -0.04
C THR A 214 4.52 11.32 -1.05
N LYS A 215 4.83 11.49 -2.33
CA LYS A 215 3.95 11.17 -3.44
C LYS A 215 4.73 10.39 -4.49
N ASN A 216 4.22 9.22 -4.84
CA ASN A 216 4.75 8.37 -5.90
C ASN A 216 3.69 8.10 -6.96
N THR A 217 4.08 8.10 -8.23
CA THR A 217 3.24 7.68 -9.36
C THR A 217 4.04 6.70 -10.21
N ALA A 218 3.48 5.50 -10.42
CA ALA A 218 4.05 4.46 -11.28
C ALA A 218 2.99 3.95 -12.25
N TRP A 219 3.36 3.71 -13.52
CA TRP A 219 2.45 3.18 -14.53
C TRP A 219 2.48 1.66 -14.60
N ASN A 220 1.33 1.08 -14.96
CA ASN A 220 1.13 -0.36 -15.11
C ASN A 220 0.38 -0.66 -16.42
N ALA A 221 0.67 -1.82 -16.99
CA ALA A 221 -0.11 -2.37 -18.08
C ALA A 221 -1.52 -2.76 -17.62
N PRO A 222 -2.50 -2.88 -18.53
CA PRO A 222 -3.82 -3.40 -18.19
C PRO A 222 -3.73 -4.75 -17.51
N ASN A 223 -4.61 -5.00 -16.54
CA ASN A 223 -4.59 -6.23 -15.78
C ASN A 223 -4.67 -7.47 -16.67
N ALA A 224 -3.79 -8.44 -16.43
CA ALA A 224 -3.66 -9.64 -17.25
C ALA A 224 -4.49 -10.84 -16.73
N ASN A 225 -4.79 -10.89 -15.45
CA ASN A 225 -5.34 -12.08 -14.77
C ASN A 225 -6.80 -11.93 -14.34
N SER A 226 -7.52 -10.94 -14.87
CA SER A 226 -8.93 -10.77 -14.51
C SER A 226 -9.76 -11.85 -15.16
N MET A 227 -10.61 -12.48 -14.35
CA MET A 227 -11.76 -13.19 -14.89
C MET A 227 -12.71 -12.15 -15.48
N ASP A 228 -13.15 -12.39 -16.70
CA ASP A 228 -14.07 -11.53 -17.42
C ASP A 228 -15.41 -11.46 -16.68
N GLY A 229 -15.72 -10.30 -16.17
CA GLY A 229 -16.99 -10.01 -15.54
C GLY A 229 -17.43 -10.95 -14.39
N GLY A 230 -16.60 -11.89 -13.94
CA GLY A 230 -16.98 -12.86 -12.92
C GLY A 230 -17.78 -14.07 -13.45
N SER A 231 -17.86 -14.26 -14.76
CA SER A 231 -18.62 -15.35 -15.42
C SER A 231 -18.05 -16.75 -15.15
N GLY A 232 -16.92 -16.87 -14.46
CA GLY A 232 -16.25 -18.16 -14.23
C GLY A 232 -15.43 -18.66 -15.42
N SER A 233 -15.60 -18.11 -16.62
CA SER A 233 -14.77 -18.42 -17.78
C SER A 233 -13.51 -17.53 -17.75
N ARG A 234 -12.36 -18.15 -17.67
CA ARG A 234 -11.08 -17.47 -17.86
C ARG A 234 -10.81 -17.38 -19.35
N LEU A 235 -10.31 -16.23 -19.81
CA LEU A 235 -9.62 -16.17 -21.08
C LEU A 235 -8.40 -17.11 -21.02
N TYR A 236 -8.22 -17.95 -22.00
CA TYR A 236 -6.94 -18.62 -22.22
C TYR A 236 -5.91 -17.54 -22.46
N ASN A 237 -4.77 -17.63 -21.83
CA ASN A 237 -3.72 -16.63 -21.96
C ASN A 237 -4.25 -15.19 -21.77
N THR A 238 -4.45 -14.83 -20.51
CA THR A 238 -5.12 -13.59 -20.08
C THR A 238 -4.31 -12.32 -20.26
N SER A 239 -3.10 -12.40 -20.87
CA SER A 239 -2.30 -11.21 -21.15
C SER A 239 -3.00 -10.32 -22.17
N ARG A 240 -3.25 -9.08 -21.80
CA ARG A 240 -3.76 -8.03 -22.70
C ARG A 240 -2.67 -7.28 -23.44
N VAL A 241 -1.41 -7.53 -23.09
CA VAL A 241 -0.22 -7.03 -23.77
C VAL A 241 0.81 -8.15 -23.83
N GLY A 242 1.06 -8.68 -25.00
CA GLY A 242 1.92 -9.82 -25.20
C GLY A 242 1.94 -10.27 -26.64
N TYR A 243 2.39 -11.52 -26.87
CA TYR A 243 2.39 -12.11 -28.19
C TYR A 243 1.00 -12.13 -28.84
N GLN A 244 -0.05 -12.49 -28.05
CA GLN A 244 -1.41 -12.66 -28.55
C GLN A 244 -2.20 -11.36 -28.68
N SER A 245 -1.88 -10.34 -27.89
CA SER A 245 -2.74 -9.17 -27.72
C SER A 245 -1.97 -7.88 -27.53
N MET A 246 -2.56 -6.78 -27.98
CA MET A 246 -2.12 -5.43 -27.66
C MET A 246 -3.25 -4.60 -27.04
N SER A 247 -2.87 -3.58 -26.29
CA SER A 247 -3.78 -2.57 -25.76
C SER A 247 -3.29 -1.17 -26.11
N PHE A 248 -4.15 -0.18 -25.92
CA PHE A 248 -3.84 1.23 -26.15
C PHE A 248 -3.31 1.91 -24.88
N ALA A 249 -2.69 3.08 -25.03
CA ALA A 249 -2.12 3.85 -23.94
C ALA A 249 -3.16 4.24 -22.88
N ASN A 250 -4.38 4.56 -23.26
CA ASN A 250 -5.46 4.92 -22.33
C ASN A 250 -6.08 3.70 -21.63
N SER A 251 -5.69 2.48 -21.99
CA SER A 251 -6.01 1.26 -21.21
C SER A 251 -4.99 0.97 -20.11
N MET A 252 -3.92 1.75 -19.99
CA MET A 252 -3.00 1.67 -18.86
C MET A 252 -3.56 2.38 -17.62
N TYR A 253 -3.02 2.04 -16.47
CA TYR A 253 -3.36 2.72 -15.23
C TYR A 253 -2.11 3.12 -14.44
N SER A 254 -2.21 4.20 -13.68
CA SER A 254 -1.21 4.56 -12.68
C SER A 254 -1.59 4.02 -11.29
N GLN A 255 -0.55 3.82 -10.47
CA GLN A 255 -0.65 3.63 -9.04
C GLN A 255 -0.14 4.92 -8.40
N ASP A 256 -1.03 5.68 -7.78
CA ASP A 256 -0.75 6.96 -7.15
C ASP A 256 -0.76 6.79 -5.63
N ASN A 257 0.44 6.72 -5.05
CA ASN A 257 0.63 6.55 -3.62
C ASN A 257 0.97 7.90 -2.98
N LYS A 258 0.31 8.24 -1.89
CA LYS A 258 0.55 9.48 -1.14
C LYS A 258 0.56 9.19 0.35
N VAL A 259 1.54 9.76 1.04
CA VAL A 259 1.61 9.74 2.51
C VAL A 259 1.83 11.16 3.00
N SER A 260 1.01 11.58 3.95
CA SER A 260 1.15 12.84 4.68
C SER A 260 1.14 12.53 6.16
N SER A 261 2.17 12.93 6.89
CA SER A 261 2.30 12.59 8.30
C SER A 261 2.83 13.75 9.13
N VAL A 262 2.22 13.95 10.30
CA VAL A 262 2.67 14.88 11.34
C VAL A 262 3.01 14.08 12.59
N SER A 263 4.08 14.43 13.28
CA SER A 263 4.35 14.01 14.65
C SER A 263 4.71 15.20 15.53
N ALA A 264 4.29 15.17 16.79
CA ALA A 264 4.68 16.12 17.83
C ALA A 264 5.05 15.33 19.08
N ASP A 265 6.31 15.41 19.49
CA ASP A 265 6.87 14.66 20.61
C ASP A 265 7.39 15.63 21.68
N LEU A 266 6.67 15.69 22.80
CA LEU A 266 7.03 16.51 23.96
C LEU A 266 7.70 15.62 25.01
N ASN A 267 8.99 15.79 25.19
CA ASN A 267 9.79 15.13 26.21
C ASN A 267 10.02 16.08 27.40
N SER A 268 9.55 15.68 28.57
CA SER A 268 9.59 16.47 29.80
C SER A 268 10.33 15.75 30.91
N ARG A 269 11.34 16.40 31.48
CA ARG A 269 12.04 15.98 32.69
C ARG A 269 11.66 16.93 33.83
N PHE A 270 10.81 16.46 34.72
CA PHE A 270 10.32 17.26 35.86
C PHE A 270 11.32 17.29 37.02
N SER A 271 12.07 16.18 37.17
CA SER A 271 13.13 16.03 38.17
C SER A 271 14.12 14.94 37.72
N ASP A 272 15.13 14.67 38.54
CA ASP A 272 16.04 13.52 38.30
C ASP A 272 15.34 12.17 38.39
N LYS A 273 14.17 12.12 39.04
CA LYS A 273 13.38 10.91 39.24
C LYS A 273 12.15 10.78 38.34
N ILE A 274 11.71 11.86 37.70
CA ILE A 274 10.44 11.87 36.98
C ILE A 274 10.62 12.46 35.58
N SER A 275 10.22 11.69 34.57
CA SER A 275 10.13 12.14 33.19
C SER A 275 8.82 11.70 32.55
N ASN A 276 8.40 12.42 31.52
CA ASN A 276 7.22 12.11 30.71
C ASN A 276 7.53 12.33 29.23
N GLN A 277 6.93 11.50 28.39
CA GLN A 277 6.90 11.68 26.94
C GLN A 277 5.44 11.67 26.50
N LEU A 278 5.00 12.76 25.87
CA LEU A 278 3.71 12.85 25.20
C LEU A 278 3.93 12.92 23.69
N LEU A 279 3.51 11.88 22.97
CA LEU A 279 3.65 11.76 21.52
C LEU A 279 2.25 11.82 20.89
N PHE A 280 2.07 12.77 19.98
CA PHE A 280 0.93 12.86 19.07
C PHE A 280 1.40 12.54 17.65
N THR A 281 0.64 11.71 16.91
CA THR A 281 0.90 11.46 15.49
C THR A 281 -0.40 11.46 14.70
N TYR A 282 -0.30 11.96 13.46
CA TYR A 282 -1.35 11.84 12.46
C TYR A 282 -0.72 11.39 11.14
N THR A 283 -1.27 10.37 10.51
CA THR A 283 -0.82 9.87 9.21
C THR A 283 -2.02 9.65 8.30
N ASP A 284 -1.96 10.20 7.09
CA ASP A 284 -2.93 10.01 6.01
C ASP A 284 -2.22 9.30 4.85
N ILE A 285 -2.68 8.09 4.55
CA ILE A 285 -2.13 7.21 3.52
C ILE A 285 -3.21 7.04 2.46
N GLU A 286 -2.87 7.35 1.21
CA GLU A 286 -3.71 7.15 0.05
C GLU A 286 -2.95 6.29 -0.97
N ASP A 287 -3.61 5.28 -1.50
CA ASP A 287 -3.13 4.43 -2.57
C ASP A 287 -4.26 4.27 -3.59
N MET A 288 -4.20 5.05 -4.66
CA MET A 288 -5.28 5.22 -5.63
C MET A 288 -4.83 4.78 -7.01
N ARG A 289 -5.74 4.22 -7.80
CA ARG A 289 -5.51 4.06 -9.23
C ARG A 289 -5.92 5.29 -9.99
N GLY A 290 -5.10 5.68 -10.97
CA GLY A 290 -5.35 6.77 -11.91
C GLY A 290 -5.24 6.28 -13.35
N THR A 291 -5.65 7.12 -14.31
CA THR A 291 -5.54 6.83 -15.74
C THR A 291 -5.57 8.13 -16.54
N ASN A 292 -5.12 8.08 -17.80
CA ASN A 292 -5.30 9.15 -18.78
C ASN A 292 -6.61 9.02 -19.57
N SER A 293 -7.36 7.91 -19.39
CA SER A 293 -8.62 7.65 -20.07
C SER A 293 -9.76 8.50 -19.50
N SER A 294 -10.64 8.99 -20.36
CA SER A 294 -11.98 9.37 -19.95
C SER A 294 -12.80 8.11 -19.58
N PRO A 295 -13.84 8.22 -18.73
CA PRO A 295 -14.71 7.10 -18.44
C PRO A 295 -15.34 6.53 -19.73
N PHE A 296 -15.06 5.26 -20.00
CA PHE A 296 -15.54 4.51 -21.16
C PHE A 296 -15.50 3.01 -20.84
N PRO A 297 -16.41 2.19 -21.38
CA PRO A 297 -16.36 0.75 -21.14
C PRO A 297 -15.04 0.12 -21.53
N PHE A 298 -14.58 -0.86 -20.77
CA PHE A 298 -13.45 -1.68 -21.17
C PHE A 298 -13.91 -2.76 -22.15
N ILE A 299 -13.17 -2.93 -23.25
CA ILE A 299 -13.54 -3.82 -24.36
C ILE A 299 -12.39 -4.80 -24.58
N ASP A 300 -12.71 -6.10 -24.56
CA ASP A 300 -11.86 -7.15 -25.09
C ASP A 300 -12.42 -7.62 -26.45
N ILE A 301 -11.55 -7.68 -27.46
CA ILE A 301 -11.83 -8.23 -28.77
C ILE A 301 -11.04 -9.52 -28.90
N LEU A 302 -11.72 -10.66 -29.07
CA LEU A 302 -11.09 -11.97 -29.20
C LEU A 302 -10.53 -12.18 -30.61
N ALA A 303 -9.74 -13.26 -30.74
CA ALA A 303 -9.01 -13.57 -31.99
C ALA A 303 -9.90 -14.19 -33.08
N GLY A 304 -11.21 -14.32 -32.86
CA GLY A 304 -12.12 -14.95 -33.80
C GLY A 304 -12.19 -16.47 -33.64
N LYS A 305 -12.40 -17.17 -34.75
CA LYS A 305 -12.54 -18.63 -34.76
C LYS A 305 -11.32 -19.29 -35.40
N ASP A 306 -11.02 -20.50 -34.95
CA ASP A 306 -10.01 -21.36 -35.57
C ASP A 306 -10.52 -21.97 -36.89
N ALA A 307 -9.68 -22.77 -37.56
CA ALA A 307 -10.00 -23.40 -38.82
C ALA A 307 -11.18 -24.43 -38.69
N GLU A 308 -11.38 -24.98 -37.51
CA GLU A 308 -12.44 -25.89 -37.16
C GLU A 308 -13.75 -25.19 -36.76
N GLY A 309 -13.74 -23.85 -36.67
CA GLY A 309 -14.89 -23.02 -36.32
C GLY A 309 -15.09 -22.80 -34.82
N ASN A 310 -14.20 -23.24 -33.96
CA ASN A 310 -14.26 -23.01 -32.52
C ASN A 310 -13.82 -21.62 -32.15
N GLN A 311 -14.48 -20.99 -31.16
CA GLN A 311 -14.09 -19.68 -30.66
C GLN A 311 -12.71 -19.73 -29.98
N ILE A 312 -11.78 -18.90 -30.44
CA ILE A 312 -10.48 -18.71 -29.79
C ILE A 312 -10.68 -17.76 -28.61
N MET A 313 -10.55 -18.29 -27.40
CA MET A 313 -10.74 -17.54 -26.14
C MET A 313 -9.50 -16.73 -25.73
N GLU A 314 -8.72 -16.27 -26.69
CA GLU A 314 -7.58 -15.39 -26.48
C GLU A 314 -7.90 -13.97 -26.93
N PRO A 315 -7.54 -12.93 -26.15
CA PRO A 315 -7.69 -11.57 -26.61
C PRO A 315 -6.78 -11.33 -27.85
N TYR A 316 -7.29 -10.58 -28.80
CA TYR A 316 -6.52 -10.04 -29.92
C TYR A 316 -6.13 -8.58 -29.65
N MET A 317 -7.06 -7.82 -29.09
CA MET A 317 -6.77 -6.49 -28.57
C MET A 317 -7.77 -6.06 -27.51
N SER A 318 -7.36 -5.08 -26.70
CA SER A 318 -8.22 -4.48 -25.68
C SER A 318 -8.15 -2.96 -25.75
N ALA A 319 -9.29 -2.30 -25.48
CA ALA A 319 -9.42 -0.84 -25.47
C ALA A 319 -10.33 -0.40 -24.31
N GLY A 320 -10.31 0.88 -23.99
CA GLY A 320 -11.20 1.45 -22.99
C GLY A 320 -10.52 1.76 -21.66
N TYR A 321 -11.31 2.20 -20.71
CA TYR A 321 -10.90 2.48 -19.34
C TYR A 321 -10.54 1.18 -18.61
N GLU A 322 -9.35 1.07 -18.04
CA GLU A 322 -8.88 -0.18 -17.43
C GLU A 322 -9.89 -0.73 -16.41
N LEU A 323 -10.11 -2.03 -16.48
CA LEU A 323 -11.19 -2.79 -15.85
C LEU A 323 -11.36 -2.59 -14.33
N PHE A 324 -10.25 -2.36 -13.62
CA PHE A 324 -10.20 -2.21 -12.17
C PHE A 324 -9.91 -0.79 -11.69
N THR A 325 -9.75 0.17 -12.61
CA THR A 325 -9.24 1.50 -12.23
C THR A 325 -10.34 2.45 -11.78
N TYR A 326 -11.57 2.30 -12.30
CA TYR A 326 -12.68 3.16 -11.90
C TYR A 326 -13.03 2.94 -10.43
N ASN A 327 -13.04 4.03 -9.64
CA ASN A 327 -13.32 4.00 -8.20
C ASN A 327 -12.54 2.87 -7.49
N ASN A 328 -11.21 2.89 -7.64
CA ASN A 328 -10.33 1.90 -7.00
C ASN A 328 -9.23 2.60 -6.22
N GLY A 329 -9.21 2.33 -4.92
CA GLY A 329 -8.16 2.82 -4.04
C GLY A 329 -8.46 2.61 -2.58
N VAL A 330 -7.40 2.70 -1.80
CA VAL A 330 -7.47 2.59 -0.35
C VAL A 330 -7.00 3.88 0.30
N LYS A 331 -7.67 4.25 1.39
CA LYS A 331 -7.28 5.37 2.24
C LYS A 331 -7.26 4.92 3.68
N ASN A 332 -6.24 5.36 4.42
CA ASN A 332 -6.15 5.08 5.85
C ASN A 332 -5.68 6.33 6.59
N LYS A 333 -6.52 6.83 7.50
CA LYS A 333 -6.20 7.94 8.39
C LYS A 333 -6.00 7.39 9.80
N ILE A 334 -4.85 7.69 10.37
CA ILE A 334 -4.43 7.17 11.66
C ILE A 334 -4.08 8.37 12.55
N THR A 335 -4.78 8.50 13.66
CA THR A 335 -4.47 9.47 14.72
C THR A 335 -4.05 8.71 15.96
N SER A 336 -2.89 9.02 16.53
CA SER A 336 -2.41 8.34 17.73
C SER A 336 -1.92 9.35 18.77
N VAL A 337 -2.22 9.03 20.05
CA VAL A 337 -1.70 9.74 21.22
C VAL A 337 -1.13 8.70 22.17
N ILE A 338 0.12 8.89 22.57
CA ILE A 338 0.84 8.01 23.50
C ILE A 338 1.41 8.89 24.61
N ASP A 339 1.13 8.52 25.86
CA ASP A 339 1.72 9.17 27.03
C ASP A 339 2.49 8.13 27.87
N ASN A 340 3.77 8.40 28.10
CA ASN A 340 4.69 7.55 28.83
C ASN A 340 5.21 8.28 30.07
N PHE A 341 4.75 7.91 31.24
CA PHE A 341 5.28 8.39 32.52
C PHE A 341 6.38 7.46 33.00
N THR A 342 7.55 7.98 33.37
CA THR A 342 8.68 7.19 33.87
C THR A 342 9.14 7.71 35.25
N TYR A 343 9.30 6.77 36.19
CA TYR A 343 9.82 7.02 37.53
C TYR A 343 11.09 6.20 37.78
N PHE A 344 12.16 6.88 38.18
CA PHE A 344 13.45 6.29 38.51
C PHE A 344 13.58 6.14 40.05
N ALA A 345 13.62 4.90 40.53
CA ALA A 345 13.66 4.54 41.93
C ALA A 345 14.86 3.62 42.25
N GLY A 346 16.04 4.21 42.44
CA GLY A 346 17.28 3.44 42.63
C GLY A 346 17.60 2.60 41.40
N ASP A 347 17.62 1.26 41.57
CA ASP A 347 17.91 0.31 40.48
C ASP A 347 16.69 0.01 39.57
N HIS A 348 15.56 0.63 39.83
CA HIS A 348 14.31 0.45 39.09
C HIS A 348 14.01 1.63 38.19
N LYS A 349 13.60 1.34 36.95
CA LYS A 349 13.01 2.30 36.02
C LYS A 349 11.60 1.84 35.69
N ILE A 350 10.63 2.42 36.38
CA ILE A 350 9.22 2.09 36.24
C ILE A 350 8.61 2.99 35.18
N THR A 351 8.02 2.39 34.16
CA THR A 351 7.29 3.11 33.10
C THR A 351 5.83 2.66 33.10
N ALA A 352 4.91 3.61 33.19
CA ALA A 352 3.48 3.40 32.99
C ALA A 352 2.99 4.29 31.84
N GLY A 353 2.04 3.81 31.06
CA GLY A 353 1.57 4.61 29.93
C GLY A 353 0.19 4.23 29.44
N ILE A 354 -0.32 5.13 28.62
CA ILE A 354 -1.57 4.99 27.88
C ILE A 354 -1.30 5.23 26.42
N SER A 355 -1.98 4.48 25.55
CA SER A 355 -1.99 4.71 24.11
C SER A 355 -3.43 4.73 23.61
N PHE A 356 -3.70 5.67 22.73
CA PHE A 356 -4.96 5.76 22.00
C PHE A 356 -4.63 5.86 20.51
N GLU A 357 -5.27 5.03 19.69
CA GLU A 357 -5.16 5.10 18.23
C GLU A 357 -6.57 5.05 17.65
N HIS A 358 -6.90 6.04 16.82
CA HIS A 358 -8.11 6.08 16.01
C HIS A 358 -7.73 5.82 14.56
N GLN A 359 -8.35 4.82 13.94
CA GLN A 359 -8.18 4.53 12.53
C GLN A 359 -9.50 4.61 11.78
N LEU A 360 -9.46 5.32 10.65
CA LEU A 360 -10.50 5.31 9.63
C LEU A 360 -9.88 4.78 8.35
N ALA A 361 -10.33 3.63 7.89
CA ALA A 361 -9.88 3.01 6.67
C ALA A 361 -11.03 2.83 5.69
N SER A 362 -10.80 3.14 4.41
CA SER A 362 -11.78 2.94 3.35
C SER A 362 -11.13 2.23 2.17
N ASN A 363 -11.89 1.33 1.55
CA ASN A 363 -11.53 0.61 0.34
C ASN A 363 -12.63 0.78 -0.70
N ALA A 364 -12.32 1.45 -1.79
CA ALA A 364 -13.12 1.47 -2.99
C ALA A 364 -12.55 0.42 -3.96
N TYR A 365 -13.39 -0.48 -4.42
CA TYR A 365 -13.02 -1.52 -5.38
C TYR A 365 -14.22 -1.86 -6.25
N MET A 366 -14.20 -1.34 -7.47
CA MET A 366 -15.33 -1.43 -8.38
C MET A 366 -14.87 -1.98 -9.73
N ARG A 367 -14.72 -3.32 -9.82
CA ARG A 367 -14.41 -3.97 -11.08
C ARG A 367 -15.55 -3.74 -12.08
N ASN A 368 -15.24 -3.46 -13.33
CA ASN A 368 -16.23 -3.19 -14.41
C ASN A 368 -17.11 -1.94 -14.12
N GLY A 369 -16.65 -0.98 -13.32
CA GLY A 369 -17.45 0.19 -12.96
C GLY A 369 -17.83 1.08 -14.14
N THR A 370 -17.05 1.09 -15.21
CA THR A 370 -17.36 1.77 -16.48
C THR A 370 -18.08 0.88 -17.50
N GLY A 371 -18.31 -0.39 -17.16
CA GLY A 371 -18.81 -1.42 -18.04
C GLY A 371 -17.69 -2.24 -18.70
N TYR A 372 -18.00 -3.46 -19.03
CA TYR A 372 -17.13 -4.40 -19.72
C TYR A 372 -17.88 -5.06 -20.86
N TYR A 373 -17.27 -5.11 -22.05
CA TYR A 373 -17.79 -5.79 -23.21
C TYR A 373 -16.73 -6.72 -23.79
N ARG A 374 -17.16 -7.90 -24.25
CA ARG A 374 -16.33 -8.83 -24.99
C ARG A 374 -16.97 -9.18 -26.32
N TYR A 375 -16.20 -9.10 -27.37
CA TYR A 375 -16.64 -9.44 -28.75
C TYR A 375 -15.84 -10.64 -29.25
N SER A 376 -16.50 -11.52 -30.00
CA SER A 376 -15.92 -12.77 -30.49
C SER A 376 -14.83 -12.56 -31.54
N SER A 377 -14.87 -11.44 -32.26
CA SER A 377 -13.88 -11.08 -33.28
C SER A 377 -13.81 -9.57 -33.52
N LEU A 378 -12.78 -9.15 -34.25
CA LEU A 378 -12.65 -7.77 -34.73
C LEU A 378 -13.79 -7.37 -35.68
N ASP A 379 -14.18 -8.28 -36.57
CA ASP A 379 -15.27 -8.04 -37.51
C ASP A 379 -16.62 -7.88 -36.80
N ASP A 380 -16.91 -8.71 -35.80
CA ASP A 380 -18.10 -8.57 -34.97
C ASP A 380 -18.15 -7.22 -34.26
N PHE A 381 -17.02 -6.78 -33.72
CA PHE A 381 -16.93 -5.47 -33.07
C PHE A 381 -17.18 -4.31 -34.05
N LEU A 382 -16.49 -4.28 -35.18
CA LEU A 382 -16.60 -3.21 -36.18
C LEU A 382 -17.98 -3.16 -36.86
N ASN A 383 -18.63 -4.31 -37.04
CA ASN A 383 -19.96 -4.41 -37.62
C ASN A 383 -21.10 -4.18 -36.61
N GLY A 384 -20.77 -3.95 -35.33
CA GLY A 384 -21.76 -3.68 -34.29
C GLY A 384 -22.61 -4.88 -33.90
N ALA A 385 -22.04 -6.09 -33.98
CA ALA A 385 -22.66 -7.31 -33.47
C ALA A 385 -22.89 -7.21 -31.95
N ALA A 386 -23.78 -8.04 -31.44
CA ALA A 386 -23.98 -8.15 -29.99
C ALA A 386 -22.71 -8.68 -29.31
N PRO A 387 -22.30 -8.13 -28.16
CA PRO A 387 -21.17 -8.64 -27.41
C PRO A 387 -21.46 -10.05 -26.88
N GLU A 388 -20.45 -10.89 -26.83
CA GLU A 388 -20.52 -12.23 -26.22
C GLU A 388 -20.75 -12.13 -24.71
N THR A 389 -20.11 -11.15 -24.07
CA THR A 389 -20.22 -10.89 -22.64
C THR A 389 -20.39 -9.40 -22.37
N PHE A 390 -21.29 -9.09 -21.45
CA PHE A 390 -21.43 -7.76 -20.85
C PHE A 390 -21.36 -7.91 -19.33
N ALA A 391 -20.63 -7.02 -18.67
CA ALA A 391 -20.64 -6.94 -17.22
C ALA A 391 -20.56 -5.48 -16.76
N TRP A 392 -21.26 -5.18 -15.67
CA TRP A 392 -21.26 -3.85 -15.07
C TRP A 392 -21.42 -3.96 -13.56
N THR A 393 -20.61 -3.19 -12.83
CA THR A 393 -20.74 -3.03 -11.39
C THR A 393 -21.18 -1.61 -11.09
N TYR A 394 -22.14 -1.45 -10.22
CA TYR A 394 -22.71 -0.17 -9.83
C TYR A 394 -22.94 -0.12 -8.31
N GLY A 395 -22.95 1.10 -7.76
CA GLY A 395 -23.17 1.31 -6.33
C GLY A 395 -24.60 0.94 -5.90
N TYR A 396 -24.71 0.34 -4.73
CA TYR A 396 -26.02 0.04 -4.14
C TYR A 396 -26.81 1.34 -3.92
N ASN A 397 -28.10 1.33 -4.17
CA ASN A 397 -28.98 2.51 -4.11
C ASN A 397 -28.52 3.74 -4.92
N GLY A 398 -27.77 3.52 -6.01
CA GLY A 398 -27.32 4.60 -6.91
C GLY A 398 -26.15 5.43 -6.38
N VAL A 399 -25.43 4.95 -5.39
CA VAL A 399 -24.20 5.60 -4.90
C VAL A 399 -23.16 5.58 -6.02
N SER A 400 -22.61 6.75 -6.38
CA SER A 400 -21.65 6.89 -7.48
C SER A 400 -20.24 6.44 -7.14
N ASP A 401 -19.84 6.53 -5.87
CA ASP A 401 -18.52 6.18 -5.34
C ASP A 401 -18.61 5.16 -4.18
N PRO A 402 -19.11 3.94 -4.43
CA PRO A 402 -19.27 2.93 -3.39
C PRO A 402 -17.92 2.57 -2.79
N LYS A 403 -17.85 2.54 -1.47
CA LYS A 403 -16.66 2.16 -0.71
C LYS A 403 -17.04 1.48 0.59
N ALA A 404 -16.25 0.50 0.97
CA ALA A 404 -16.35 -0.10 2.30
C ALA A 404 -15.51 0.70 3.28
N GLN A 405 -16.04 0.99 4.45
CA GLN A 405 -15.35 1.68 5.53
C GLN A 405 -15.23 0.79 6.76
N VAL A 406 -14.16 0.97 7.50
CA VAL A 406 -13.97 0.45 8.84
C VAL A 406 -13.35 1.52 9.71
N THR A 407 -14.03 1.82 10.80
CA THR A 407 -13.59 2.80 11.80
C THR A 407 -13.46 2.08 13.13
N PHE A 408 -12.33 2.27 13.81
CA PHE A 408 -12.12 1.71 15.13
C PHE A 408 -11.19 2.56 15.99
N ASN A 409 -11.32 2.37 17.31
CA ASN A 409 -10.43 2.92 18.31
C ASN A 409 -9.68 1.78 19.00
N GLN A 410 -8.37 1.91 19.18
CA GLN A 410 -7.57 1.06 20.01
C GLN A 410 -7.12 1.82 21.24
N ILE A 411 -7.43 1.29 22.43
CA ILE A 411 -7.01 1.87 23.71
C ILE A 411 -6.08 0.88 24.38
N GLY A 412 -4.91 1.33 24.80
CA GLY A 412 -3.92 0.52 25.49
C GLY A 412 -3.48 1.12 26.81
N PHE A 413 -3.36 0.29 27.84
CA PHE A 413 -2.78 0.63 29.13
C PHE A 413 -1.63 -0.33 29.41
N TYR A 414 -0.52 0.18 29.95
CA TYR A 414 0.65 -0.66 30.20
C TYR A 414 1.48 -0.15 31.36
N ALA A 415 2.18 -1.09 32.00
CA ALA A 415 3.21 -0.78 32.99
C ALA A 415 4.34 -1.80 32.88
N GLN A 416 5.56 -1.33 33.06
CA GLN A 416 6.76 -2.18 33.12
C GLN A 416 7.77 -1.63 34.11
N ASP A 417 8.61 -2.53 34.59
CA ASP A 417 9.80 -2.21 35.35
C ASP A 417 11.04 -2.76 34.65
N GLU A 418 12.04 -1.92 34.49
CA GLU A 418 13.41 -2.30 34.14
C GLU A 418 14.25 -2.28 35.43
N TRP A 419 14.53 -3.46 35.95
CA TRP A 419 15.25 -3.64 37.21
C TRP A 419 16.70 -4.06 36.96
N ASN A 420 17.66 -3.25 37.40
CA ASN A 420 19.07 -3.60 37.43
C ASN A 420 19.38 -4.42 38.68
N ILE A 421 19.09 -5.74 38.61
CA ILE A 421 19.33 -6.68 39.73
C ILE A 421 20.79 -6.63 40.17
N ARG A 422 21.69 -6.44 39.20
CA ARG A 422 23.13 -6.23 39.37
C ARG A 422 23.62 -5.30 38.27
N PRO A 423 24.80 -4.66 38.41
CA PRO A 423 25.33 -3.79 37.39
C PRO A 423 25.45 -4.42 35.98
N ASN A 424 25.52 -5.73 35.92
CA ASN A 424 25.63 -6.51 34.68
C ASN A 424 24.41 -7.40 34.38
N VAL A 425 23.31 -7.31 35.16
CA VAL A 425 22.09 -8.08 34.95
C VAL A 425 20.89 -7.16 35.04
N LYS A 426 20.19 -7.01 33.92
CA LYS A 426 18.93 -6.27 33.83
C LYS A 426 17.78 -7.24 33.57
N LEU A 427 16.71 -7.15 34.34
CA LEU A 427 15.43 -7.79 34.13
C LEU A 427 14.41 -6.72 33.69
N THR A 428 13.63 -7.02 32.66
CA THR A 428 12.50 -6.20 32.25
C THR A 428 11.25 -7.05 32.34
N TYR A 429 10.22 -6.59 33.04
CA TYR A 429 8.93 -7.26 33.10
C TYR A 429 7.81 -6.24 33.08
N GLY A 430 6.70 -6.61 32.45
CA GLY A 430 5.58 -5.73 32.31
C GLY A 430 4.35 -6.42 31.74
N ILE A 431 3.28 -5.67 31.72
CA ILE A 431 1.99 -6.11 31.21
C ILE A 431 1.35 -4.99 30.40
N ARG A 432 0.69 -5.37 29.31
CA ARG A 432 -0.09 -4.47 28.47
C ARG A 432 -1.50 -5.01 28.27
N PHE A 433 -2.47 -4.12 28.29
CA PHE A 433 -3.87 -4.35 28.01
C PHE A 433 -4.26 -3.53 26.80
N ASP A 434 -4.79 -4.16 25.76
CA ASP A 434 -5.29 -3.48 24.56
C ASP A 434 -6.75 -3.86 24.33
N ASP A 435 -7.58 -2.88 24.02
CA ASP A 435 -8.96 -3.08 23.59
C ASP A 435 -9.20 -2.42 22.23
N LEU A 436 -9.85 -3.15 21.32
CA LEU A 436 -10.13 -2.71 19.96
C LEU A 436 -11.64 -2.57 19.78
N ILE A 437 -12.12 -1.33 19.68
CA ILE A 437 -13.53 -0.96 19.66
C ILE A 437 -13.90 -0.50 18.24
N PHE A 438 -14.72 -1.29 17.56
CA PHE A 438 -15.19 -0.99 16.21
C PHE A 438 -16.46 -0.13 16.23
N ASP A 439 -16.57 0.78 15.26
CA ASP A 439 -17.79 1.52 14.96
C ASP A 439 -18.63 0.75 13.92
N ASN A 440 -19.90 0.54 14.22
CA ASN A 440 -20.84 -0.16 13.34
C ASN A 440 -21.64 0.79 12.43
N SER A 441 -21.45 2.10 12.53
CA SER A 441 -22.30 3.10 11.84
C SER A 441 -22.27 3.00 10.32
N ASP A 442 -21.18 2.49 9.75
CA ASP A 442 -21.00 2.30 8.30
C ASP A 442 -21.53 0.97 7.78
N LEU A 443 -22.02 0.09 8.66
CA LEU A 443 -22.50 -1.23 8.28
C LEU A 443 -24.02 -1.27 8.11
N GLN A 444 -24.47 -2.11 7.18
CA GLN A 444 -25.88 -2.42 6.95
C GLN A 444 -26.09 -3.92 7.06
N ARG A 445 -27.21 -4.33 7.64
CA ARG A 445 -27.60 -5.74 7.67
C ARG A 445 -28.16 -6.13 6.30
N ASN A 446 -27.61 -7.17 5.72
CA ASN A 446 -28.22 -7.87 4.60
C ASN A 446 -29.14 -8.97 5.14
N ASP A 447 -30.44 -8.75 5.04
CA ASP A 447 -31.43 -9.68 5.61
C ASP A 447 -31.40 -11.05 4.92
N ALA A 448 -31.10 -11.10 3.63
CA ALA A 448 -30.98 -12.38 2.91
C ALA A 448 -29.80 -13.25 3.44
N ILE A 449 -28.72 -12.63 3.90
CA ILE A 449 -27.61 -13.34 4.56
C ILE A 449 -28.00 -13.70 6.00
N TYR A 450 -28.66 -12.79 6.70
CA TYR A 450 -29.07 -13.00 8.09
C TYR A 450 -30.07 -14.16 8.24
N ASP A 451 -30.96 -14.35 7.26
CA ASP A 451 -31.97 -15.42 7.27
C ASP A 451 -31.39 -16.80 6.96
N LEU A 452 -30.14 -16.88 6.47
CA LEU A 452 -29.47 -18.17 6.29
C LEU A 452 -29.06 -18.77 7.64
N ASP A 453 -29.26 -20.09 7.76
CA ASP A 453 -28.81 -20.85 8.93
C ASP A 453 -27.44 -21.50 8.67
N PHE A 454 -26.44 -21.06 9.44
CA PHE A 454 -25.10 -21.61 9.44
C PHE A 454 -24.87 -22.53 10.65
N GLY A 455 -25.64 -23.59 10.75
CA GLY A 455 -25.55 -24.55 11.86
C GLY A 455 -26.08 -23.96 13.18
N GLY A 456 -27.24 -23.34 13.16
CA GLY A 456 -27.88 -22.67 14.30
C GLY A 456 -27.36 -21.27 14.58
N LYS A 457 -26.59 -20.69 13.65
CA LYS A 457 -26.05 -19.32 13.76
C LYS A 457 -26.51 -18.46 12.58
N HIS A 458 -26.85 -17.21 12.87
CA HIS A 458 -27.14 -16.19 11.88
C HIS A 458 -26.00 -15.17 11.83
N ILE A 459 -25.60 -14.76 10.62
CA ILE A 459 -24.54 -13.78 10.42
C ILE A 459 -25.17 -12.40 10.25
N ASP A 460 -24.92 -11.51 11.19
CA ASP A 460 -25.37 -10.12 11.13
C ASP A 460 -24.27 -9.25 10.49
N THR A 461 -24.42 -8.94 9.19
CA THR A 461 -23.49 -8.09 8.45
C THR A 461 -23.50 -6.61 8.89
N GLY A 462 -24.51 -6.20 9.71
CA GLY A 462 -24.62 -4.88 10.28
C GLY A 462 -23.77 -4.66 11.55
N LYS A 463 -22.96 -5.65 11.93
CA LYS A 463 -22.16 -5.57 13.16
C LYS A 463 -20.76 -6.13 13.00
N TRP A 464 -19.79 -5.39 13.53
CA TRP A 464 -18.44 -5.91 13.74
C TRP A 464 -18.39 -6.89 14.93
N PRO A 465 -17.36 -7.75 15.00
CA PRO A 465 -17.12 -8.57 16.17
C PRO A 465 -17.05 -7.74 17.45
N LYS A 466 -17.55 -8.30 18.54
CA LYS A 466 -17.45 -7.64 19.85
C LYS A 466 -15.98 -7.50 20.26
N SER A 467 -15.65 -6.35 20.81
CA SER A 467 -14.37 -6.08 21.45
C SER A 467 -14.03 -7.14 22.53
N ARG A 468 -12.76 -7.48 22.60
CA ARG A 468 -12.21 -8.31 23.69
C ARG A 468 -10.86 -7.75 24.10
N MET A 469 -10.73 -7.46 25.39
CA MET A 469 -9.46 -7.04 25.94
C MET A 469 -8.38 -8.09 25.73
N GLN A 470 -7.27 -7.66 25.16
CA GLN A 470 -6.08 -8.47 24.92
C GLN A 470 -5.06 -8.20 26.01
N ILE A 471 -4.54 -9.24 26.62
CA ILE A 471 -3.59 -9.15 27.74
C ILE A 471 -2.25 -9.67 27.27
N SER A 472 -1.22 -8.84 27.34
CA SER A 472 0.12 -9.09 26.80
C SER A 472 1.20 -8.97 27.89
N PRO A 473 1.36 -9.97 28.75
CA PRO A 473 2.47 -10.03 29.71
C PRO A 473 3.78 -10.30 28.97
N ARG A 474 4.87 -9.68 29.43
CA ARG A 474 6.21 -9.85 28.86
C ARG A 474 7.27 -9.85 29.95
N VAL A 475 8.30 -10.68 29.77
CA VAL A 475 9.48 -10.70 30.62
C VAL A 475 10.71 -10.91 29.74
N GLY A 476 11.75 -10.15 30.00
CA GLY A 476 13.02 -10.25 29.27
C GLY A 476 14.21 -9.98 30.22
N PHE A 477 15.35 -10.49 29.87
CA PHE A 477 16.58 -10.22 30.60
C PHE A 477 17.75 -9.93 29.65
N VAL A 478 18.72 -9.19 30.16
CA VAL A 478 20.02 -8.97 29.53
C VAL A 478 21.09 -9.23 30.60
N TRP A 479 22.05 -10.09 30.29
CA TRP A 479 23.17 -10.42 31.16
C TRP A 479 24.49 -10.19 30.41
N ASP A 480 25.29 -9.26 30.88
CA ASP A 480 26.69 -9.10 30.50
C ASP A 480 27.55 -10.04 31.37
N VAL A 481 27.92 -11.19 30.78
CA VAL A 481 28.53 -12.30 31.51
C VAL A 481 29.82 -11.89 32.16
N PHE A 482 30.70 -11.20 31.46
CA PHE A 482 32.04 -10.84 31.91
C PHE A 482 32.16 -9.39 32.39
N LYS A 483 31.08 -8.59 32.34
CA LYS A 483 31.01 -7.16 32.73
C LYS A 483 31.87 -6.23 31.88
N ASP A 484 32.34 -6.67 30.73
CA ASP A 484 33.18 -5.94 29.79
C ASP A 484 32.52 -5.74 28.40
N ASN A 485 31.24 -6.14 28.30
CA ASN A 485 30.44 -6.14 27.05
C ASN A 485 30.91 -7.12 25.97
N SER A 486 31.87 -8.01 26.26
CA SER A 486 32.39 -8.99 25.30
C SER A 486 31.40 -10.12 25.02
N LEU A 487 30.58 -10.51 26.02
CA LEU A 487 29.55 -11.53 25.89
C LEU A 487 28.26 -11.07 26.59
N LYS A 488 27.22 -10.79 25.79
CA LYS A 488 25.87 -10.49 26.29
C LYS A 488 24.92 -11.61 25.95
N VAL A 489 24.28 -12.20 26.96
CA VAL A 489 23.18 -13.14 26.83
C VAL A 489 21.88 -12.38 27.05
N ARG A 490 20.93 -12.52 26.13
CA ARG A 490 19.60 -11.96 26.25
C ARG A 490 18.54 -12.99 25.89
N GLY A 491 17.40 -12.91 26.57
CA GLY A 491 16.27 -13.80 26.31
C GLY A 491 15.01 -13.28 26.98
N GLY A 492 13.93 -13.95 26.75
CA GLY A 492 12.65 -13.61 27.37
C GLY A 492 11.49 -14.39 26.74
N THR A 493 10.31 -14.11 27.26
CA THR A 493 9.05 -14.66 26.76
C THR A 493 7.92 -13.62 26.91
N GLY A 494 6.84 -13.78 26.17
CA GLY A 494 5.70 -12.88 26.26
C GLY A 494 4.61 -13.17 25.24
N ILE A 495 3.48 -12.50 25.42
CA ILE A 495 2.38 -12.48 24.47
C ILE A 495 2.47 -11.18 23.66
N PHE A 496 2.45 -11.31 22.34
CA PHE A 496 2.53 -10.19 21.40
C PHE A 496 1.29 -10.15 20.53
N THR A 497 0.70 -8.97 20.41
CA THR A 497 -0.47 -8.76 19.57
C THR A 497 -0.05 -8.08 18.28
N GLY A 498 -0.39 -8.72 17.15
CA GLY A 498 -0.16 -8.19 15.81
C GLY A 498 -1.28 -7.26 15.35
N ARG A 499 -1.01 -6.55 14.27
CA ARG A 499 -1.95 -5.69 13.58
C ARG A 499 -2.98 -6.51 12.80
N LEU A 500 -4.23 -6.04 12.77
CA LEU A 500 -5.27 -6.63 11.92
C LEU A 500 -5.11 -6.15 10.47
N PRO A 501 -5.07 -7.07 9.48
CA PRO A 501 -5.14 -6.68 8.08
C PRO A 501 -6.53 -6.14 7.73
N LEU A 502 -6.63 -4.85 7.42
CA LEU A 502 -7.91 -4.16 7.21
C LEU A 502 -8.68 -4.66 5.98
N VAL A 503 -8.00 -5.30 5.02
CA VAL A 503 -8.62 -5.90 3.84
C VAL A 503 -9.71 -6.91 4.19
N PHE A 504 -9.55 -7.68 5.27
CA PHE A 504 -10.57 -8.65 5.70
C PHE A 504 -11.87 -7.94 6.17
N PHE A 505 -11.72 -6.78 6.79
CA PHE A 505 -12.86 -6.00 7.27
C PHE A 505 -13.55 -5.25 6.13
N THR A 506 -12.81 -4.67 5.18
CA THR A 506 -13.41 -3.95 4.05
C THR A 506 -14.01 -4.89 3.00
N ASN A 507 -13.51 -6.13 2.88
CA ASN A 507 -14.09 -7.10 1.96
C ASN A 507 -15.48 -7.59 2.37
N MET A 508 -15.81 -7.60 3.67
CA MET A 508 -17.12 -8.05 4.12
C MET A 508 -18.25 -7.14 3.58
N PRO A 509 -18.23 -5.81 3.75
CA PRO A 509 -19.24 -4.94 3.16
C PRO A 509 -19.29 -5.00 1.62
N THR A 510 -18.12 -5.12 0.98
CA THR A 510 -18.02 -5.16 -0.49
C THR A 510 -18.65 -6.43 -1.05
N ASN A 511 -18.35 -7.59 -0.44
CA ASN A 511 -18.77 -8.90 -0.96
C ASN A 511 -20.17 -9.33 -0.52
N SER A 512 -20.77 -8.63 0.46
CA SER A 512 -22.12 -8.93 0.97
C SER A 512 -23.23 -8.07 0.36
N ASN A 513 -22.97 -7.43 -0.79
CA ASN A 513 -23.91 -6.55 -1.51
C ASN A 513 -24.39 -5.32 -0.72
N MET A 514 -23.64 -4.87 0.27
CA MET A 514 -24.00 -3.69 1.05
C MET A 514 -23.56 -2.37 0.40
N VAL A 515 -22.53 -2.41 -0.44
CA VAL A 515 -21.96 -1.19 -1.07
C VAL A 515 -22.14 -1.17 -2.59
N GLN A 516 -22.11 -2.34 -3.25
CA GLN A 516 -22.19 -2.42 -4.72
C GLN A 516 -22.82 -3.72 -5.19
N LEU A 517 -23.32 -3.69 -6.42
CA LEU A 517 -23.92 -4.83 -7.10
C LEU A 517 -23.23 -5.05 -8.45
N SER A 518 -23.04 -6.30 -8.85
CA SER A 518 -22.48 -6.65 -10.17
C SER A 518 -23.51 -7.38 -11.01
N LEU A 519 -23.72 -6.89 -12.24
CA LEU A 519 -24.53 -7.53 -13.27
C LEU A 519 -23.60 -8.15 -14.30
N ILE A 520 -23.84 -9.40 -14.66
CA ILE A 520 -23.12 -10.12 -15.72
C ILE A 520 -24.13 -10.75 -16.64
N HIS A 521 -23.98 -10.53 -17.95
CA HIS A 521 -24.77 -11.15 -18.99
C HIS A 521 -23.84 -11.82 -20.00
N ILE A 522 -24.08 -13.10 -20.26
CA ILE A 522 -23.38 -13.90 -21.26
C ILE A 522 -24.43 -14.23 -22.33
N SER A 523 -24.12 -13.99 -23.60
CA SER A 523 -25.05 -14.19 -24.71
C SER A 523 -25.19 -15.67 -25.15
N GLU A 524 -25.09 -16.59 -24.21
CA GLU A 524 -25.55 -17.96 -24.46
C GLU A 524 -27.02 -18.17 -24.03
N PRO A 525 -27.79 -19.00 -24.69
CA PRO A 525 -29.28 -18.95 -24.61
C PRO A 525 -29.90 -19.28 -23.26
N THR A 526 -29.19 -19.54 -22.19
CA THR A 526 -29.81 -20.14 -21.00
C THR A 526 -29.33 -19.79 -19.59
N ARG A 527 -28.45 -18.78 -19.34
CA ARG A 527 -28.08 -18.50 -17.95
C ARG A 527 -27.96 -17.02 -17.62
N ARG A 528 -28.96 -16.48 -16.93
CA ARG A 528 -28.75 -15.29 -16.08
C ARG A 528 -28.10 -15.76 -14.79
N VAL A 529 -26.90 -15.28 -14.51
CA VAL A 529 -26.26 -15.48 -13.22
C VAL A 529 -26.08 -14.09 -12.60
N VAL A 530 -26.83 -13.82 -11.55
CA VAL A 530 -26.57 -12.71 -10.63
C VAL A 530 -25.57 -13.27 -9.63
N ILE A 531 -24.32 -12.78 -9.64
CA ILE A 531 -23.33 -13.12 -8.64
C ILE A 531 -23.04 -11.85 -7.84
N SER A 532 -23.33 -11.94 -6.58
CA SER A 532 -23.03 -10.95 -5.55
C SER A 532 -21.54 -10.92 -5.19
#